data_8ed81038b3cbfd8ad05fec4adc777aee
#
_entry.id   8ed81038b3cbfd8ad05fec4adc777aee
#
_cell.length_a   1.000
_cell.length_b   1.000
_cell.length_c   1.000
_cell.angle_alpha   90.00
_cell.angle_beta   90.00
_cell.angle_gamma   90.00
#
_symmetry.space_group_name_H-M   'P 1'
#
loop_
_entity.id
_entity.type
_entity.pdbx_description
1 polymer ?
#
loop_
_entity_poly.entity_id
_entity_poly.type
_entity_poly.pdbx_seq_one_letter_code
_entity_poly.pdbx_strand_id
1 'polypeptide(L)'
;MTSTTEGGARSELQMTPEEMLALAQRAAELIVARIENLPNEPAWRGGSRSELELIMREDAPEEGRSAEEVLERAATEILPVAGRVDHPRFFAFVPSSPTWPGVLADFMAAGHNIFQGTWLGASGPSQLEVVVLDWFRDWISYPETAGGVLTSGGSAASLDAFVVAREDAGAPERATVYMSDQSHTALSRAATIVGVRPECVRKVKSDQHFRLDMDDLARMIDEDRAAGFT
;
A
#
# COMPACT_ATOMS: atom_id res chain seq x y z
N MET A 1 9.36 -56.04 -0.24
CA MET A 1 8.25 -55.36 0.47
C MET A 1 7.85 -54.15 -0.36
N THR A 2 6.86 -54.32 -1.20
CA THR A 2 6.31 -53.29 -2.07
C THR A 2 5.29 -52.48 -1.25
N SER A 3 5.66 -51.27 -0.88
CA SER A 3 4.73 -50.31 -0.28
C SER A 3 3.77 -49.80 -1.36
N THR A 4 2.57 -50.33 -1.38
CA THR A 4 1.43 -49.71 -2.06
C THR A 4 1.00 -48.51 -1.26
N THR A 5 1.41 -47.29 -1.69
CA THR A 5 0.78 -46.03 -1.27
C THR A 5 -0.65 -46.03 -1.76
N GLU A 6 -1.61 -46.25 -0.85
CA GLU A 6 -3.02 -46.00 -1.09
C GLU A 6 -3.18 -44.56 -1.59
N GLY A 7 -3.70 -44.40 -2.80
CA GLY A 7 -4.07 -43.09 -3.36
C GLY A 7 -5.23 -42.49 -2.56
N GLY A 8 -4.92 -41.72 -1.54
CA GLY A 8 -5.92 -40.83 -0.92
C GLY A 8 -6.48 -39.92 -2.02
N ALA A 9 -7.79 -39.70 -2.04
CA ALA A 9 -8.42 -38.78 -2.96
C ALA A 9 -7.73 -37.41 -2.85
N ARG A 10 -7.20 -36.89 -3.97
CA ARG A 10 -6.55 -35.59 -4.04
C ARG A 10 -7.57 -34.50 -3.66
N SER A 11 -7.24 -33.61 -2.78
CA SER A 11 -8.09 -32.45 -2.50
C SER A 11 -8.21 -31.58 -3.77
N GLU A 12 -9.40 -31.11 -4.09
CA GLU A 12 -9.65 -30.21 -5.24
C GLU A 12 -8.83 -28.90 -5.17
N LEU A 13 -8.36 -28.53 -3.98
CA LEU A 13 -7.47 -27.38 -3.77
C LEU A 13 -5.99 -27.69 -4.04
N GLN A 14 -5.63 -28.97 -4.28
CA GLN A 14 -4.25 -29.36 -4.56
C GLN A 14 -4.04 -29.46 -6.08
N MET A 15 -3.15 -28.61 -6.59
CA MET A 15 -2.72 -28.64 -7.99
C MET A 15 -1.43 -29.43 -8.16
N THR A 16 -1.24 -30.03 -9.35
CA THR A 16 0.06 -30.59 -9.72
C THR A 16 1.05 -29.46 -10.04
N PRO A 17 2.36 -29.72 -10.02
CA PRO A 17 3.36 -28.77 -10.47
C PRO A 17 3.09 -28.25 -11.90
N GLU A 18 2.62 -29.10 -12.79
CA GLU A 18 2.29 -28.76 -14.17
C GLU A 18 1.11 -27.79 -14.24
N GLU A 19 0.04 -28.02 -13.47
CA GLU A 19 -1.12 -27.12 -13.37
C GLU A 19 -0.72 -25.76 -12.78
N MET A 20 0.11 -25.75 -11.73
CA MET A 20 0.63 -24.51 -11.11
C MET A 20 1.43 -23.68 -12.11
N LEU A 21 2.33 -24.32 -12.87
CA LEU A 21 3.14 -23.65 -13.89
C LEU A 21 2.30 -23.10 -15.03
N ALA A 22 1.31 -23.88 -15.51
CA ALA A 22 0.41 -23.43 -16.57
C ALA A 22 -0.40 -22.20 -16.17
N LEU A 23 -0.95 -22.18 -14.96
CA LEU A 23 -1.68 -21.02 -14.43
C LEU A 23 -0.76 -19.79 -14.23
N ALA A 24 0.45 -20.00 -13.71
CA ALA A 24 1.42 -18.93 -13.54
C ALA A 24 1.83 -18.33 -14.90
N GLN A 25 2.07 -19.18 -15.91
CA GLN A 25 2.34 -18.72 -17.27
C GLN A 25 1.16 -17.95 -17.85
N ARG A 26 -0.05 -18.45 -17.70
CA ARG A 26 -1.26 -17.78 -18.18
C ARG A 26 -1.45 -16.42 -17.52
N ALA A 27 -1.25 -16.30 -16.20
CA ALA A 27 -1.31 -15.03 -15.49
C ALA A 27 -0.27 -14.05 -16.02
N ALA A 28 0.97 -14.49 -16.27
CA ALA A 28 2.03 -13.66 -16.84
C ALA A 28 1.67 -13.17 -18.25
N GLU A 29 1.12 -14.02 -19.11
CA GLU A 29 0.65 -13.65 -20.45
C GLU A 29 -0.44 -12.57 -20.40
N LEU A 30 -1.42 -12.70 -19.50
CA LEU A 30 -2.49 -11.72 -19.32
C LEU A 30 -1.94 -10.36 -18.86
N ILE A 31 -0.97 -10.35 -17.93
CA ILE A 31 -0.35 -9.11 -17.45
C ILE A 31 0.49 -8.46 -18.57
N VAL A 32 1.28 -9.24 -19.30
CA VAL A 32 2.09 -8.74 -20.42
C VAL A 32 1.20 -8.14 -21.50
N ALA A 33 0.16 -8.87 -21.94
CA ALA A 33 -0.79 -8.37 -22.92
C ALA A 33 -1.47 -7.07 -22.48
N ARG A 34 -1.84 -6.96 -21.19
CA ARG A 34 -2.34 -5.70 -20.63
C ARG A 34 -1.34 -4.57 -20.73
N ILE A 35 -0.08 -4.80 -20.35
CA ILE A 35 0.98 -3.79 -20.40
C ILE A 35 1.21 -3.32 -21.84
N GLU A 36 1.29 -4.23 -22.79
CA GLU A 36 1.48 -3.91 -24.21
C GLU A 36 0.30 -3.12 -24.79
N ASN A 37 -0.93 -3.45 -24.40
CA ASN A 37 -2.12 -2.77 -24.89
C ASN A 37 -2.47 -1.48 -24.13
N LEU A 38 -1.82 -1.21 -23.00
CA LEU A 38 -2.14 -0.07 -22.14
C LEU A 38 -2.22 1.29 -22.86
N PRO A 39 -1.32 1.66 -23.80
CA PRO A 39 -1.40 2.92 -24.52
C PRO A 39 -2.66 3.09 -25.38
N ASN A 40 -3.27 1.98 -25.81
CA ASN A 40 -4.45 1.94 -26.65
C ASN A 40 -5.77 1.99 -25.87
N GLU A 41 -5.69 1.74 -24.57
CA GLU A 41 -6.82 1.74 -23.66
C GLU A 41 -7.12 3.16 -23.11
N PRO A 42 -8.31 3.42 -22.58
CA PRO A 42 -8.56 4.66 -21.85
C PRO A 42 -7.79 4.67 -20.52
N ALA A 43 -7.25 5.84 -20.12
CA ALA A 43 -6.56 6.02 -18.85
C ALA A 43 -7.46 5.77 -17.62
N TRP A 44 -8.76 5.90 -17.79
CA TRP A 44 -9.77 5.65 -16.77
C TRP A 44 -10.90 4.81 -17.32
N ARG A 45 -11.22 3.72 -16.64
CA ARG A 45 -12.37 2.87 -16.90
C ARG A 45 -12.99 2.46 -15.56
N GLY A 46 -13.76 3.37 -14.97
CA GLY A 46 -14.53 3.10 -13.76
C GLY A 46 -15.96 2.74 -14.07
N GLY A 47 -16.65 2.18 -13.10
CA GLY A 47 -18.10 1.96 -13.11
C GLY A 47 -18.72 2.52 -11.84
N SER A 48 -19.99 2.90 -11.88
CA SER A 48 -20.73 3.21 -10.65
C SER A 48 -20.97 1.95 -9.84
N ARG A 49 -21.15 2.12 -8.50
CA ARG A 49 -21.46 0.98 -7.64
C ARG A 49 -22.68 0.20 -8.13
N SER A 50 -23.73 0.89 -8.57
CA SER A 50 -24.97 0.25 -9.05
C SER A 50 -24.78 -0.58 -10.30
N GLU A 51 -23.96 -0.10 -11.25
CA GLU A 51 -23.61 -0.87 -12.45
C GLU A 51 -22.79 -2.12 -12.12
N LEU A 52 -21.78 -1.97 -11.27
CA LEU A 52 -20.90 -3.08 -10.87
C LEU A 52 -21.64 -4.10 -10.01
N GLU A 53 -22.58 -3.66 -9.18
CA GLU A 53 -23.44 -4.55 -8.39
C GLU A 53 -24.26 -5.48 -9.29
N LEU A 54 -24.77 -4.98 -10.43
CA LEU A 54 -25.52 -5.78 -11.37
C LEU A 54 -24.67 -6.82 -12.13
N ILE A 55 -23.39 -6.52 -12.31
CA ILE A 55 -22.47 -7.38 -13.07
C ILE A 55 -21.79 -8.40 -12.15
N MET A 56 -21.42 -7.98 -10.93
CA MET A 56 -20.53 -8.76 -10.06
C MET A 56 -21.27 -9.45 -8.92
N ARG A 57 -22.50 -9.01 -8.56
CA ARG A 57 -23.26 -9.67 -7.50
C ARG A 57 -23.74 -11.01 -7.96
N GLU A 58 -23.35 -12.03 -7.24
CA GLU A 58 -23.84 -13.39 -7.37
C GLU A 58 -23.99 -14.02 -5.99
N ASP A 59 -24.79 -15.07 -5.88
CA ASP A 59 -24.90 -15.86 -4.67
C ASP A 59 -23.58 -16.61 -4.42
N ALA A 60 -23.33 -16.96 -3.16
CA ALA A 60 -22.16 -17.80 -2.84
C ALA A 60 -22.24 -19.10 -3.63
N PRO A 61 -21.21 -19.49 -4.37
CA PRO A 61 -21.25 -20.69 -5.19
C PRO A 61 -21.27 -21.94 -4.31
N GLU A 62 -22.19 -22.85 -4.59
CA GLU A 62 -22.22 -24.18 -3.97
C GLU A 62 -21.17 -25.12 -4.55
N GLU A 63 -20.76 -24.89 -5.79
CA GLU A 63 -19.73 -25.65 -6.48
C GLU A 63 -18.58 -24.74 -6.90
N GLY A 64 -17.34 -25.26 -6.86
CA GLY A 64 -16.16 -24.55 -7.30
C GLY A 64 -16.13 -24.32 -8.81
N ARG A 65 -15.43 -23.27 -9.25
CA ARG A 65 -15.05 -23.05 -10.65
C ARG A 65 -13.59 -23.44 -10.84
N SER A 66 -13.18 -23.73 -12.07
CA SER A 66 -11.78 -23.97 -12.36
C SER A 66 -10.94 -22.73 -12.07
N ALA A 67 -9.69 -22.90 -11.64
CA ALA A 67 -8.79 -21.78 -11.37
C ALA A 67 -8.53 -20.93 -12.64
N GLU A 68 -8.54 -21.56 -13.82
CA GLU A 68 -8.39 -20.86 -15.10
C GLU A 68 -9.58 -19.95 -15.39
N GLU A 69 -10.82 -20.43 -15.21
CA GLU A 69 -12.03 -19.60 -15.36
C GLU A 69 -12.03 -18.39 -14.41
N VAL A 70 -11.63 -18.59 -13.16
CA VAL A 70 -11.55 -17.50 -12.16
C VAL A 70 -10.47 -16.49 -12.55
N LEU A 71 -9.31 -16.95 -13.03
CA LEU A 71 -8.22 -16.09 -13.50
C LEU A 71 -8.64 -15.25 -14.72
N GLU A 72 -9.27 -15.88 -15.72
CA GLU A 72 -9.77 -15.20 -16.91
C GLU A 72 -10.85 -14.17 -16.56
N ARG A 73 -11.80 -14.53 -15.71
CA ARG A 73 -12.84 -13.61 -15.24
C ARG A 73 -12.24 -12.41 -14.52
N ALA A 74 -11.26 -12.63 -13.64
CA ALA A 74 -10.57 -11.55 -12.98
C ALA A 74 -9.90 -10.60 -13.98
N ALA A 75 -9.20 -11.13 -14.99
CA ALA A 75 -8.47 -10.38 -15.97
C ALA A 75 -9.36 -9.62 -16.97
N THR A 76 -10.55 -10.16 -17.30
CA THR A 76 -11.42 -9.60 -18.36
C THR A 76 -12.60 -8.78 -17.85
N GLU A 77 -13.12 -9.09 -16.67
CA GLU A 77 -14.33 -8.47 -16.14
C GLU A 77 -14.07 -7.55 -14.96
N ILE A 78 -13.12 -7.91 -14.07
CA ILE A 78 -12.93 -7.22 -12.78
C ILE A 78 -11.79 -6.18 -12.86
N LEU A 79 -10.58 -6.64 -13.16
CA LEU A 79 -9.38 -5.80 -13.16
C LEU A 79 -9.41 -4.66 -14.20
N PRO A 80 -10.04 -4.80 -15.39
CA PRO A 80 -10.13 -3.70 -16.33
C PRO A 80 -10.99 -2.51 -15.85
N VAL A 81 -11.89 -2.74 -14.88
CA VAL A 81 -12.75 -1.68 -14.31
C VAL A 81 -12.03 -0.97 -13.20
N ALA A 82 -11.00 -0.21 -13.54
CA ALA A 82 -10.15 0.51 -12.60
C ALA A 82 -9.56 1.78 -13.25
N GLY A 83 -9.07 2.68 -12.41
CA GLY A 83 -8.15 3.74 -12.85
C GLY A 83 -6.79 3.12 -13.18
N ARG A 84 -6.31 3.40 -14.38
CA ARG A 84 -5.00 2.89 -14.83
C ARG A 84 -3.91 3.91 -14.51
N VAL A 85 -3.45 3.89 -13.26
CA VAL A 85 -2.45 4.85 -12.75
C VAL A 85 -1.10 4.76 -13.49
N ASP A 86 -0.82 3.63 -14.11
CA ASP A 86 0.35 3.36 -14.93
C ASP A 86 0.18 3.76 -16.41
N HIS A 87 -0.97 4.31 -16.80
CA HIS A 87 -1.25 4.70 -18.17
C HIS A 87 -0.46 5.96 -18.57
N PRO A 88 0.15 6.02 -19.79
CA PRO A 88 0.95 7.17 -20.23
C PRO A 88 0.21 8.52 -20.23
N ARG A 89 -1.13 8.50 -20.25
CA ARG A 89 -2.00 9.68 -20.21
C ARG A 89 -2.72 9.87 -18.87
N PHE A 90 -2.23 9.23 -17.80
CA PHE A 90 -2.79 9.43 -16.47
C PHE A 90 -1.98 10.52 -15.75
N PHE A 91 -2.58 11.69 -15.53
CA PHE A 91 -1.94 12.87 -14.94
C PHE A 91 -2.54 13.28 -13.60
N ALA A 92 -3.29 12.38 -12.96
CA ALA A 92 -3.89 12.63 -11.66
C ALA A 92 -3.10 11.96 -10.53
N PHE A 93 -3.19 12.53 -9.33
CA PHE A 93 -2.57 12.01 -8.10
C PHE A 93 -1.03 11.88 -8.20
N VAL A 94 -0.45 10.90 -7.50
CA VAL A 94 0.97 10.52 -7.60
C VAL A 94 1.04 9.10 -8.12
N PRO A 95 0.97 8.91 -9.46
CA PRO A 95 0.95 7.59 -10.05
C PRO A 95 2.32 6.94 -10.03
N SER A 96 2.34 5.62 -9.96
CA SER A 96 3.54 4.80 -10.17
C SER A 96 3.21 3.61 -11.06
N SER A 97 4.15 3.24 -11.92
CA SER A 97 4.03 2.04 -12.73
C SER A 97 4.72 0.88 -12.02
N PRO A 98 4.15 -0.33 -12.03
CA PRO A 98 4.85 -1.51 -11.55
C PRO A 98 6.06 -1.78 -12.45
N THR A 99 7.14 -2.26 -11.86
CA THR A 99 8.26 -2.83 -12.62
C THR A 99 8.08 -4.35 -12.71
N TRP A 100 8.46 -4.94 -13.84
CA TRP A 100 8.32 -6.39 -13.98
C TRP A 100 9.08 -7.19 -12.90
N PRO A 101 10.33 -6.83 -12.51
CA PRO A 101 10.97 -7.47 -11.36
C PRO A 101 10.19 -7.33 -10.05
N GLY A 102 9.52 -6.19 -9.82
CA GLY A 102 8.66 -5.98 -8.64
C GLY A 102 7.45 -6.92 -8.63
N VAL A 103 6.77 -7.09 -9.78
CA VAL A 103 5.66 -8.04 -9.93
C VAL A 103 6.11 -9.47 -9.62
N LEU A 104 7.28 -9.86 -10.11
CA LEU A 104 7.85 -11.19 -9.83
C LEU A 104 8.27 -11.33 -8.36
N ALA A 105 8.76 -10.28 -7.73
CA ALA A 105 9.11 -10.29 -6.31
C ALA A 105 7.85 -10.50 -5.44
N ASP A 106 6.75 -9.81 -5.75
CA ASP A 106 5.47 -10.01 -5.05
C ASP A 106 4.94 -11.43 -5.24
N PHE A 107 5.03 -11.97 -6.46
CA PHE A 107 4.66 -13.37 -6.73
C PHE A 107 5.49 -14.36 -5.91
N MET A 108 6.80 -14.16 -5.83
CA MET A 108 7.70 -14.98 -5.01
C MET A 108 7.37 -14.86 -3.52
N ALA A 109 7.17 -13.64 -3.03
CA ALA A 109 6.83 -13.38 -1.62
C ALA A 109 5.50 -14.05 -1.23
N ALA A 110 4.47 -13.92 -2.09
CA ALA A 110 3.18 -14.57 -1.88
C ALA A 110 3.30 -16.10 -1.88
N GLY A 111 4.07 -16.67 -2.81
CA GLY A 111 4.30 -18.11 -2.91
C GLY A 111 5.06 -18.72 -1.73
N HIS A 112 5.92 -17.94 -1.06
CA HIS A 112 6.64 -18.37 0.15
C HIS A 112 5.83 -18.15 1.43
N ASN A 113 4.76 -17.36 1.38
CA ASN A 113 3.91 -17.05 2.54
C ASN A 113 4.70 -16.66 3.81
N ILE A 114 5.65 -15.73 3.66
CA ILE A 114 6.60 -15.36 4.71
C ILE A 114 5.89 -14.55 5.79
N PHE A 115 6.02 -14.97 7.05
CA PHE A 115 5.57 -14.21 8.21
C PHE A 115 6.71 -13.35 8.78
N GLN A 116 6.72 -12.07 8.47
CA GLN A 116 7.76 -11.11 8.89
C GLN A 116 7.49 -10.46 10.26
N GLY A 117 6.56 -10.97 11.04
CA GLY A 117 6.23 -10.46 12.38
C GLY A 117 7.29 -10.76 13.45
N THR A 118 8.24 -11.64 13.17
CA THR A 118 9.37 -11.95 14.06
C THR A 118 10.63 -12.28 13.26
N TRP A 119 11.80 -11.95 13.82
CA TRP A 119 13.09 -12.33 13.24
C TRP A 119 13.22 -13.84 13.00
N LEU A 120 12.73 -14.64 13.93
CA LEU A 120 12.76 -16.09 13.81
C LEU A 120 11.97 -16.62 12.62
N GLY A 121 10.85 -15.97 12.30
CA GLY A 121 9.98 -16.37 11.19
C GLY A 121 10.50 -15.94 9.81
N ALA A 122 11.30 -14.90 9.74
CA ALA A 122 11.70 -14.27 8.47
C ALA A 122 13.05 -13.56 8.50
N SER A 123 14.06 -14.18 9.09
CA SER A 123 15.39 -13.53 9.29
C SER A 123 16.01 -13.00 7.99
N GLY A 124 15.95 -13.74 6.89
CA GLY A 124 16.46 -13.28 5.59
C GLY A 124 15.72 -12.06 5.04
N PRO A 125 14.39 -12.11 4.86
CA PRO A 125 13.59 -10.95 4.45
C PRO A 125 13.72 -9.75 5.38
N SER A 126 13.74 -9.95 6.69
CA SER A 126 13.93 -8.86 7.66
C SER A 126 15.30 -8.22 7.56
N GLN A 127 16.37 -9.02 7.33
CA GLN A 127 17.70 -8.46 7.10
C GLN A 127 17.75 -7.67 5.79
N LEU A 128 17.08 -8.13 4.74
CA LEU A 128 16.99 -7.39 3.48
C LEU A 128 16.30 -6.04 3.67
N GLU A 129 15.22 -5.98 4.44
CA GLU A 129 14.54 -4.73 4.78
C GLU A 129 15.49 -3.74 5.47
N VAL A 130 16.24 -4.21 6.48
CA VAL A 130 17.22 -3.37 7.19
C VAL A 130 18.26 -2.80 6.22
N VAL A 131 18.81 -3.62 5.32
CA VAL A 131 19.80 -3.16 4.32
C VAL A 131 19.20 -2.10 3.39
N VAL A 132 17.98 -2.30 2.92
CA VAL A 132 17.30 -1.33 2.05
C VAL A 132 17.01 -0.02 2.79
N LEU A 133 16.60 -0.09 4.04
CA LEU A 133 16.39 1.10 4.90
C LEU A 133 17.70 1.86 5.17
N ASP A 134 18.81 1.15 5.35
CA ASP A 134 20.13 1.77 5.44
C ASP A 134 20.49 2.56 4.17
N TRP A 135 20.19 2.01 2.99
CA TRP A 135 20.39 2.76 1.73
C TRP A 135 19.53 4.02 1.68
N PHE A 136 18.25 3.94 2.05
CA PHE A 136 17.38 5.13 2.11
C PHE A 136 17.92 6.16 3.11
N ARG A 137 18.32 5.75 4.31
CA ARG A 137 18.94 6.61 5.31
C ARG A 137 20.12 7.40 4.73
N ASP A 138 21.02 6.68 4.05
CA ASP A 138 22.23 7.27 3.49
C ASP A 138 21.90 8.25 2.32
N TRP A 139 20.95 7.88 1.45
CA TRP A 139 20.52 8.74 0.33
C TRP A 139 19.88 10.05 0.80
N ILE A 140 19.17 10.05 1.92
CA ILE A 140 18.57 11.27 2.48
C ILE A 140 19.45 11.96 3.52
N SER A 141 20.67 11.46 3.73
CA SER A 141 21.66 12.00 4.67
C SER A 141 21.17 12.04 6.12
N TYR A 142 20.45 11.03 6.55
CA TYR A 142 20.06 10.88 7.95
C TYR A 142 21.24 10.35 8.80
N PRO A 143 21.24 10.59 10.14
CA PRO A 143 22.27 10.05 11.04
C PRO A 143 22.39 8.53 10.94
N GLU A 144 23.59 8.00 11.13
CA GLU A 144 23.84 6.53 11.14
C GLU A 144 22.99 5.78 12.18
N THR A 145 22.57 6.48 13.24
CA THR A 145 21.71 5.92 14.29
C THR A 145 20.22 5.89 13.92
N ALA A 146 19.82 6.48 12.77
CA ALA A 146 18.43 6.44 12.32
C ALA A 146 18.07 5.05 11.84
N GLY A 147 16.92 4.58 12.28
CA GLY A 147 16.27 3.36 11.79
C GLY A 147 14.99 3.67 11.03
N GLY A 148 14.34 2.65 10.53
CA GLY A 148 13.09 2.78 9.81
C GLY A 148 12.31 1.46 9.75
N VAL A 149 11.15 1.52 9.11
CA VAL A 149 10.30 0.38 8.82
C VAL A 149 9.59 0.62 7.48
N LEU A 150 9.43 -0.42 6.67
CA LEU A 150 8.57 -0.39 5.49
C LEU A 150 7.12 -0.65 5.92
N THR A 151 6.20 0.15 5.39
CA THR A 151 4.78 0.10 5.75
C THR A 151 3.93 -0.19 4.50
N SER A 152 2.64 -0.48 4.72
CA SER A 152 1.67 -0.75 3.64
C SER A 152 1.34 0.48 2.78
N GLY A 153 1.85 1.65 3.11
CA GLY A 153 1.64 2.88 2.34
C GLY A 153 1.84 4.14 3.16
N GLY A 154 1.84 5.32 2.50
CA GLY A 154 2.12 6.61 3.11
C GLY A 154 1.18 7.01 4.26
N SER A 155 -0.05 6.50 4.30
CA SER A 155 -0.95 6.73 5.44
C SER A 155 -0.48 5.99 6.70
N ALA A 156 -0.02 4.75 6.58
CA ALA A 156 0.56 3.99 7.69
C ALA A 156 1.88 4.62 8.12
N ALA A 157 2.77 4.95 7.18
CA ALA A 157 4.04 5.64 7.48
C ALA A 157 3.83 6.96 8.23
N SER A 158 2.81 7.74 7.82
CA SER A 158 2.46 8.96 8.54
C SER A 158 1.97 8.68 9.96
N LEU A 159 1.16 7.62 10.15
CA LEU A 159 0.68 7.24 11.48
C LEU A 159 1.84 6.83 12.38
N ASP A 160 2.76 5.99 11.90
CA ASP A 160 3.94 5.56 12.65
C ASP A 160 4.82 6.74 13.06
N ALA A 161 5.04 7.69 12.14
CA ALA A 161 5.79 8.92 12.44
C ALA A 161 5.10 9.76 13.53
N PHE A 162 3.77 9.87 13.52
CA PHE A 162 3.04 10.57 14.56
C PHE A 162 3.06 9.85 15.91
N VAL A 163 3.02 8.51 15.92
CA VAL A 163 3.19 7.72 17.16
C VAL A 163 4.54 8.01 17.78
N VAL A 164 5.62 7.89 16.99
CA VAL A 164 6.99 8.13 17.47
C VAL A 164 7.15 9.56 17.97
N ALA A 165 6.72 10.56 17.21
CA ALA A 165 6.83 11.95 17.58
C ALA A 165 6.06 12.28 18.87
N ARG A 166 4.87 11.69 19.06
CA ARG A 166 4.07 11.86 20.25
C ARG A 166 4.73 11.26 21.49
N GLU A 167 5.26 10.04 21.36
CA GLU A 167 5.96 9.36 22.47
C GLU A 167 7.24 10.09 22.84
N ASP A 168 8.03 10.54 21.87
CA ASP A 168 9.25 11.33 22.09
C ASP A 168 8.95 12.66 22.81
N ALA A 169 7.82 13.29 22.48
CA ALA A 169 7.35 14.50 23.18
C ALA A 169 6.77 14.23 24.59
N GLY A 170 6.75 13.00 25.09
CA GLY A 170 6.18 12.62 26.39
C GLY A 170 4.66 12.55 26.40
N ALA A 171 4.04 12.28 25.24
CA ALA A 171 2.58 12.11 25.06
C ALA A 171 1.73 13.22 25.71
N PRO A 172 1.97 14.51 25.43
CA PRO A 172 1.32 15.61 26.12
C PRO A 172 -0.19 15.61 25.88
N GLU A 173 -0.97 15.93 26.92
CA GLU A 173 -2.44 16.02 26.82
C GLU A 173 -2.91 17.17 25.92
N ARG A 174 -2.13 18.25 25.86
CA ARG A 174 -2.42 19.46 25.08
C ARG A 174 -1.46 19.62 23.91
N ALA A 175 -1.26 18.53 23.16
CA ALA A 175 -0.44 18.54 21.96
C ALA A 175 -1.09 19.34 20.84
N THR A 176 -0.29 20.12 20.11
CA THR A 176 -0.67 20.72 18.83
C THR A 176 0.16 20.15 17.70
N VAL A 177 -0.44 20.07 16.51
CA VAL A 177 0.22 19.65 15.28
C VAL A 177 -0.02 20.70 14.21
N TYR A 178 1.03 21.15 13.58
CA TYR A 178 0.98 22.16 12.51
C TYR A 178 1.21 21.47 11.16
N MET A 179 0.38 21.78 10.18
CA MET A 179 0.50 21.28 8.83
C MET A 179 -0.01 22.29 7.82
N SER A 180 0.52 22.29 6.61
CA SER A 180 0.03 23.14 5.54
C SER A 180 -1.45 22.86 5.24
N ASP A 181 -2.19 23.87 4.80
CA ASP A 181 -3.53 23.75 4.25
C ASP A 181 -3.57 22.91 2.96
N GLN A 182 -2.40 22.67 2.34
CA GLN A 182 -2.21 21.80 1.18
C GLN A 182 -1.81 20.35 1.57
N SER A 183 -1.64 20.06 2.86
CA SER A 183 -1.21 18.73 3.30
C SER A 183 -2.25 17.66 3.02
N HIS A 184 -1.78 16.48 2.64
CA HIS A 184 -2.64 15.32 2.42
C HIS A 184 -3.43 14.95 3.69
N THR A 185 -4.69 14.56 3.53
CA THR A 185 -5.61 14.27 4.64
C THR A 185 -5.15 13.15 5.57
N ALA A 186 -4.23 12.28 5.13
CA ALA A 186 -3.63 11.25 5.96
C ALA A 186 -2.95 11.83 7.21
N LEU A 187 -2.31 13.00 7.12
CA LEU A 187 -1.62 13.64 8.24
C LEU A 187 -2.60 14.06 9.35
N SER A 188 -3.69 14.76 8.99
CA SER A 188 -4.71 15.14 9.98
C SER A 188 -5.40 13.93 10.60
N ARG A 189 -5.63 12.88 9.81
CA ARG A 189 -6.18 11.62 10.29
C ARG A 189 -5.22 10.93 11.25
N ALA A 190 -3.93 10.84 10.92
CA ALA A 190 -2.90 10.26 11.78
C ALA A 190 -2.82 11.00 13.13
N ALA A 191 -2.77 12.34 13.11
CA ALA A 191 -2.78 13.17 14.31
C ALA A 191 -4.00 12.86 15.22
N THR A 192 -5.19 12.74 14.63
CA THR A 192 -6.42 12.40 15.38
C THR A 192 -6.36 10.98 15.96
N ILE A 193 -5.87 10.00 15.20
CA ILE A 193 -5.74 8.61 15.67
C ILE A 193 -4.81 8.50 16.88
N VAL A 194 -3.70 9.25 16.90
CA VAL A 194 -2.79 9.27 18.06
C VAL A 194 -3.29 10.14 19.21
N GLY A 195 -4.51 10.66 19.15
CA GLY A 195 -5.17 11.37 20.24
C GLY A 195 -4.95 12.89 20.26
N VAL A 196 -4.45 13.49 19.19
CA VAL A 196 -4.48 14.94 19.02
C VAL A 196 -5.92 15.36 18.69
N ARG A 197 -6.50 16.26 19.49
CA ARG A 197 -7.85 16.72 19.26
C ARG A 197 -7.98 17.46 17.92
N PRO A 198 -9.06 17.29 17.15
CA PRO A 198 -9.22 17.93 15.84
C PRO A 198 -8.96 19.44 15.84
N GLU A 199 -9.40 20.15 16.89
CA GLU A 199 -9.17 21.58 17.06
C GLU A 199 -7.71 21.95 17.36
N CYS A 200 -6.87 20.97 17.70
CA CYS A 200 -5.42 21.13 17.90
C CYS A 200 -4.59 20.78 16.66
N VAL A 201 -5.25 20.34 15.58
CA VAL A 201 -4.62 20.18 14.27
C VAL A 201 -4.70 21.50 13.53
N ARG A 202 -3.61 22.26 13.56
CA ARG A 202 -3.51 23.62 13.04
C ARG A 202 -3.19 23.60 11.54
N LYS A 203 -4.02 24.29 10.75
CA LYS A 203 -3.78 24.50 9.32
C LYS A 203 -3.07 25.83 9.10
N VAL A 204 -1.80 25.75 8.73
CA VAL A 204 -0.98 26.91 8.38
C VAL A 204 -1.24 27.27 6.92
N LYS A 205 -1.39 28.54 6.62
CA LYS A 205 -1.64 29.02 5.25
C LYS A 205 -0.45 28.75 4.33
N SER A 206 -0.74 28.55 3.07
CA SER A 206 0.27 28.51 2.01
C SER A 206 0.29 29.81 1.23
N ASP A 207 1.46 30.19 0.71
CA ASP A 207 1.62 31.29 -0.23
C ASP A 207 1.09 30.94 -1.63
N GLN A 208 1.19 31.88 -2.57
CA GLN A 208 0.78 31.70 -3.96
C GLN A 208 1.58 30.62 -4.74
N HIS A 209 2.70 30.15 -4.17
CA HIS A 209 3.54 29.08 -4.69
C HIS A 209 3.34 27.76 -3.94
N PHE A 210 2.27 27.64 -3.14
CA PHE A 210 1.95 26.49 -2.30
C PHE A 210 3.02 26.14 -1.26
N ARG A 211 3.87 27.10 -0.87
CA ARG A 211 4.84 26.94 0.21
C ARG A 211 4.19 27.38 1.53
N LEU A 212 4.48 26.66 2.61
CA LEU A 212 4.00 26.97 3.94
C LEU A 212 4.46 28.38 4.36
N ASP A 213 3.53 29.20 4.85
CA ASP A 213 3.82 30.54 5.37
C ASP A 213 4.50 30.41 6.73
N MET A 214 5.79 30.71 6.76
CA MET A 214 6.61 30.58 7.99
C MET A 214 6.27 31.61 9.03
N ASP A 215 5.81 32.81 8.66
CA ASP A 215 5.41 33.85 9.59
C ASP A 215 4.07 33.49 10.25
N ASP A 216 3.12 32.96 9.49
CA ASP A 216 1.86 32.41 10.03
C ASP A 216 2.12 31.22 10.97
N LEU A 217 3.03 30.33 10.61
CA LEU A 217 3.43 29.20 11.47
C LEU A 217 4.01 29.70 12.80
N ALA A 218 4.97 30.62 12.75
CA ALA A 218 5.61 31.16 13.95
C ALA A 218 4.58 31.85 14.87
N ARG A 219 3.70 32.67 14.30
CA ARG A 219 2.60 33.30 15.05
C ARG A 219 1.71 32.30 15.75
N MET A 220 1.28 31.22 15.04
CA MET A 220 0.42 30.20 15.61
C MET A 220 1.10 29.39 16.72
N ILE A 221 2.39 29.11 16.59
CA ILE A 221 3.19 28.47 17.64
C ILE A 221 3.24 29.32 18.89
N ASP A 222 3.51 30.65 18.75
CA ASP A 222 3.59 31.57 19.89
C ASP A 222 2.25 31.73 20.60
N GLU A 223 1.16 31.81 19.85
CA GLU A 223 -0.21 31.87 20.39
C GLU A 223 -0.56 30.58 21.16
N ASP A 224 -0.26 29.41 20.61
CA ASP A 224 -0.54 28.12 21.25
C ASP A 224 0.34 27.94 22.51
N ARG A 225 1.60 28.30 22.48
CA ARG A 225 2.48 28.27 23.66
C ARG A 225 1.97 29.22 24.77
N ALA A 226 1.55 30.42 24.42
CA ALA A 226 0.97 31.37 25.38
C ALA A 226 -0.34 30.80 26.00
N ALA A 227 -1.09 29.99 25.25
CA ALA A 227 -2.29 29.31 25.73
C ALA A 227 -1.98 28.00 26.50
N GLY A 228 -0.72 27.61 26.66
CA GLY A 228 -0.26 26.42 27.39
C GLY A 228 -0.43 25.11 26.61
N PHE A 229 -0.35 25.18 25.28
CA PHE A 229 -0.20 23.97 24.42
C PHE A 229 1.28 23.62 24.25
N THR A 230 1.53 22.37 23.92
CA THR A 230 2.87 21.81 23.69
C THR A 230 3.01 21.38 22.24
#